data_f64540b70f0d0094987c4c3424c5b2b6
#
_entry.id   f64540b70f0d0094987c4c3424c5b2b6
#
_cell.length_a   1.000
_cell.length_b   1.000
_cell.length_c   1.000
_cell.angle_alpha   90.00
_cell.angle_beta   90.00
_cell.angle_gamma   90.00
#
_symmetry.space_group_name_H-M   'P 1'
#
loop_
_entity.id
_entity.type
_entity.pdbx_description
1 polymer ?
#
loop_
_entity_poly.entity_id
_entity_poly.type
_entity_poly.pdbx_seq_one_letter_code
_entity_poly.pdbx_strand_id
1 'polypeptide(L)'
;DALPIFFSLFDPGNSLKFMMGATLQSLAIIGGAALVSGILSRWIAKTITLSPATQRNYPELQKRLNGWISASLKAARILTVCVAIMLLLSAWGLFDFREWLHNDAGQKTVDVLIRIALILFFSAIGWTVLASLIENRLASDIHGRPLPSARARTLLTLFRNALAVVISTITVMILLSEIGVNIAPLLAGAGALGLAISFGAQTLVKDIITGIFIQFENGMNTGDLVTIGPLTGTVERMSIRSVGVRQDTGAYHIIPWSSITTFANFVRGIGSVVANYDVDRHEDLDKASQALKAAVDDLLAQEEIRGLIIGEPSFAGLVG
;
A
#
# COMPACT_ATOMS: atom_id res chain seq x y z
N ASP A 1 9.68 -4.60 -54.93
CA ASP A 1 10.61 -5.73 -54.82
C ASP A 1 9.92 -7.08 -54.60
N ALA A 2 8.66 -7.28 -55.08
CA ALA A 2 7.98 -8.58 -55.15
C ALA A 2 8.44 -9.39 -56.41
N LEU A 3 9.60 -9.09 -56.93
CA LEU A 3 10.08 -9.54 -58.21
C LEU A 3 10.96 -10.83 -58.25
N PRO A 4 11.51 -11.38 -57.14
CA PRO A 4 12.35 -12.57 -57.26
C PRO A 4 11.56 -13.81 -57.76
N ILE A 5 10.28 -13.96 -57.34
CA ILE A 5 9.44 -15.08 -57.77
C ILE A 5 9.02 -14.96 -59.22
N PHE A 6 8.83 -13.72 -59.73
CA PHE A 6 8.49 -13.49 -61.14
C PHE A 6 9.71 -13.66 -62.05
N PHE A 7 10.92 -13.27 -61.59
CA PHE A 7 12.17 -13.46 -62.31
C PHE A 7 12.56 -14.97 -62.41
N SER A 8 12.12 -15.79 -61.45
CA SER A 8 12.40 -17.24 -61.49
C SER A 8 11.76 -17.97 -62.69
N LEU A 9 10.73 -17.36 -63.30
CA LEU A 9 10.10 -17.85 -64.51
C LEU A 9 10.89 -17.58 -65.77
N PHE A 10 11.85 -16.63 -65.74
CA PHE A 10 12.62 -16.17 -66.91
C PHE A 10 14.10 -16.61 -66.91
N ASP A 11 14.64 -17.09 -65.75
CA ASP A 11 16.00 -17.62 -65.64
C ASP A 11 16.05 -18.90 -64.79
N PRO A 12 15.79 -20.07 -65.40
CA PRO A 12 15.65 -21.35 -64.68
C PRO A 12 16.92 -21.86 -64.01
N GLY A 13 18.10 -21.39 -64.39
CA GLY A 13 19.38 -21.85 -63.84
C GLY A 13 19.72 -21.26 -62.47
N ASN A 14 19.37 -20.00 -62.23
CA ASN A 14 19.59 -19.31 -60.98
C ASN A 14 18.41 -19.48 -60.01
N SER A 15 17.20 -19.67 -60.58
CA SER A 15 15.98 -19.86 -59.79
C SER A 15 16.00 -21.19 -59.03
N LEU A 16 16.49 -22.27 -59.60
CA LEU A 16 16.63 -23.56 -58.92
C LEU A 16 17.59 -23.49 -57.72
N LYS A 17 18.73 -22.83 -57.88
CA LYS A 17 19.70 -22.64 -56.79
C LYS A 17 19.10 -21.81 -55.66
N PHE A 18 18.39 -20.72 -56.00
CA PHE A 18 17.71 -19.88 -55.03
C PHE A 18 16.61 -20.65 -54.28
N MET A 19 15.73 -21.35 -54.99
CA MET A 19 14.67 -22.13 -54.35
C MET A 19 15.21 -23.25 -53.45
N MET A 20 16.23 -23.98 -53.88
CA MET A 20 16.90 -24.98 -53.04
C MET A 20 17.56 -24.38 -51.83
N GLY A 21 18.23 -23.22 -51.98
CA GLY A 21 18.83 -22.50 -50.87
C GLY A 21 17.79 -21.97 -49.87
N ALA A 22 16.73 -21.34 -50.37
CA ALA A 22 15.65 -20.81 -49.52
C ALA A 22 14.88 -21.90 -48.77
N THR A 23 14.61 -23.09 -49.41
CA THR A 23 13.96 -24.20 -48.77
C THR A 23 14.84 -24.85 -47.71
N LEU A 24 16.14 -25.02 -47.96
CA LEU A 24 17.09 -25.55 -46.99
C LEU A 24 17.23 -24.61 -45.76
N GLN A 25 17.34 -23.32 -46.01
CA GLN A 25 17.34 -22.29 -44.94
C GLN A 25 16.04 -22.28 -44.16
N SER A 26 14.88 -22.41 -44.82
CA SER A 26 13.58 -22.49 -44.14
C SER A 26 13.49 -23.69 -43.21
N LEU A 27 13.96 -24.86 -43.62
CA LEU A 27 14.01 -26.07 -42.77
C LEU A 27 14.95 -25.84 -41.56
N ALA A 28 16.11 -25.22 -41.78
CA ALA A 28 17.05 -24.91 -40.71
C ALA A 28 16.47 -23.88 -39.72
N ILE A 29 15.76 -22.85 -40.19
CA ILE A 29 15.08 -21.85 -39.35
C ILE A 29 13.97 -22.51 -38.52
N ILE A 30 13.12 -23.34 -39.12
CA ILE A 30 12.04 -24.00 -38.40
C ILE A 30 12.59 -24.97 -37.34
N GLY A 31 13.59 -25.79 -37.73
CA GLY A 31 14.28 -26.70 -36.82
C GLY A 31 14.98 -25.95 -35.67
N GLY A 32 15.69 -24.85 -36.01
CA GLY A 32 16.34 -23.99 -35.03
C GLY A 32 15.36 -23.33 -34.05
N ALA A 33 14.25 -22.80 -34.58
CA ALA A 33 13.20 -22.19 -33.75
C ALA A 33 12.56 -23.20 -32.81
N ALA A 34 12.31 -24.43 -33.27
CA ALA A 34 11.79 -25.51 -32.42
C ALA A 34 12.77 -25.88 -31.30
N LEU A 35 14.07 -26.00 -31.62
CA LEU A 35 15.12 -26.29 -30.64
C LEU A 35 15.26 -25.14 -29.62
N VAL A 36 15.32 -23.90 -30.06
CA VAL A 36 15.42 -22.70 -29.17
C VAL A 36 14.19 -22.64 -28.26
N SER A 37 12.98 -22.80 -28.80
CA SER A 37 11.75 -22.84 -28.01
C SER A 37 11.76 -23.98 -26.97
N GLY A 38 12.28 -25.16 -27.32
CA GLY A 38 12.42 -26.31 -26.42
C GLY A 38 13.45 -26.08 -25.30
N ILE A 39 14.63 -25.53 -25.64
CA ILE A 39 15.68 -25.20 -24.68
C ILE A 39 15.21 -24.08 -23.73
N LEU A 40 14.62 -23.02 -24.26
CA LEU A 40 14.15 -21.87 -23.50
C LEU A 40 13.06 -22.28 -22.50
N SER A 41 12.13 -23.15 -22.93
CA SER A 41 11.08 -23.65 -22.04
C SER A 41 11.64 -24.51 -20.91
N ARG A 42 12.64 -25.34 -21.15
CA ARG A 42 13.31 -26.14 -20.12
C ARG A 42 14.11 -25.30 -19.17
N TRP A 43 14.80 -24.28 -19.68
CA TRP A 43 15.66 -23.39 -18.90
C TRP A 43 14.81 -22.50 -17.96
N ILE A 44 13.76 -21.86 -18.47
CA ILE A 44 12.84 -21.04 -17.67
C ILE A 44 12.14 -21.90 -16.59
N ALA A 45 11.67 -23.11 -16.93
CA ALA A 45 11.06 -24.01 -15.97
C ALA A 45 12.01 -24.46 -14.86
N LYS A 46 13.31 -24.62 -15.16
CA LYS A 46 14.32 -25.05 -14.19
C LYS A 46 14.83 -23.90 -13.31
N THR A 47 14.92 -22.70 -13.84
CA THR A 47 15.56 -21.55 -13.14
C THR A 47 14.66 -20.96 -12.04
N ILE A 48 13.34 -21.13 -12.15
CA ILE A 48 12.35 -20.53 -11.22
C ILE A 48 11.81 -21.59 -10.24
N THR A 49 12.61 -22.56 -9.82
CA THR A 49 12.24 -23.46 -8.73
C THR A 49 12.70 -22.86 -7.40
N LEU A 50 11.72 -22.51 -6.53
CA LEU A 50 12.01 -22.07 -5.17
C LEU A 50 12.61 -23.22 -4.34
N SER A 51 13.50 -22.89 -3.42
CA SER A 51 14.02 -23.85 -2.45
C SER A 51 12.85 -24.44 -1.61
N PRO A 52 12.94 -25.72 -1.18
CA PRO A 52 11.87 -26.35 -0.40
C PRO A 52 11.51 -25.60 0.88
N ALA A 53 12.47 -24.89 1.48
CA ALA A 53 12.26 -24.07 2.66
C ALA A 53 11.39 -22.84 2.35
N THR A 54 11.63 -22.19 1.20
CA THR A 54 10.85 -21.02 0.77
C THR A 54 9.45 -21.41 0.31
N GLN A 55 9.28 -22.59 -0.30
CA GLN A 55 7.95 -23.12 -0.67
C GLN A 55 7.07 -23.37 0.56
N ARG A 56 7.66 -23.87 1.64
CA ARG A 56 6.95 -24.11 2.90
C ARG A 56 6.51 -22.84 3.58
N ASN A 57 7.33 -21.80 3.51
CA ASN A 57 7.05 -20.53 4.16
C ASN A 57 6.11 -19.60 3.36
N TYR A 58 6.08 -19.76 2.02
CA TYR A 58 5.34 -18.87 1.12
C TYR A 58 4.64 -19.64 -0.01
N PRO A 59 3.59 -20.44 0.27
CA PRO A 59 2.92 -21.28 -0.73
C PRO A 59 2.23 -20.47 -1.85
N GLU A 60 1.69 -19.30 -1.54
CA GLU A 60 1.07 -18.41 -2.52
C GLU A 60 2.08 -17.79 -3.49
N LEU A 61 3.33 -17.59 -3.03
CA LEU A 61 4.41 -17.14 -3.91
C LEU A 61 4.71 -18.14 -5.01
N GLN A 62 4.73 -19.46 -4.68
CA GLN A 62 4.93 -20.53 -5.65
C GLN A 62 3.83 -20.55 -6.73
N LYS A 63 2.58 -20.40 -6.33
CA LYS A 63 1.44 -20.37 -7.25
C LYS A 63 1.51 -19.20 -8.23
N ARG A 64 1.91 -18.03 -7.72
CA ARG A 64 2.13 -16.82 -8.55
C ARG A 64 3.30 -16.98 -9.50
N LEU A 65 4.43 -17.49 -9.02
CA LEU A 65 5.61 -17.76 -9.84
C LEU A 65 5.28 -18.75 -10.96
N ASN A 66 4.51 -19.80 -10.69
CA ASN A 66 4.04 -20.73 -11.72
C ASN A 66 3.18 -20.03 -12.78
N GLY A 67 2.35 -19.07 -12.39
CA GLY A 67 1.61 -18.22 -13.33
C GLY A 67 2.54 -17.38 -14.22
N TRP A 68 3.56 -16.77 -13.62
CA TRP A 68 4.57 -15.98 -14.33
C TRP A 68 5.43 -16.83 -15.27
N ILE A 69 5.83 -18.04 -14.83
CA ILE A 69 6.55 -19.01 -15.69
C ILE A 69 5.72 -19.31 -16.92
N SER A 70 4.43 -19.61 -16.76
CA SER A 70 3.53 -19.90 -17.87
C SER A 70 3.39 -18.70 -18.83
N ALA A 71 3.25 -17.48 -18.30
CA ALA A 71 3.17 -16.26 -19.11
C ALA A 71 4.49 -15.97 -19.85
N SER A 72 5.63 -16.08 -19.17
CA SER A 72 6.96 -15.87 -19.76
C SER A 72 7.25 -16.91 -20.85
N LEU A 73 6.86 -18.18 -20.66
CA LEU A 73 7.00 -19.22 -21.67
C LEU A 73 6.14 -18.94 -22.91
N LYS A 74 4.91 -18.44 -22.72
CA LYS A 74 4.05 -18.04 -23.85
C LYS A 74 4.68 -16.86 -24.61
N ALA A 75 5.13 -15.83 -23.90
CA ALA A 75 5.78 -14.66 -24.50
C ALA A 75 7.06 -15.03 -25.26
N ALA A 76 7.92 -15.86 -24.65
CA ALA A 76 9.13 -16.34 -25.28
C ALA A 76 8.84 -17.18 -26.56
N ARG A 77 7.79 -18.00 -26.53
CA ARG A 77 7.36 -18.78 -27.71
C ARG A 77 6.84 -17.87 -28.82
N ILE A 78 6.01 -16.87 -28.48
CA ILE A 78 5.51 -15.90 -29.45
C ILE A 78 6.69 -15.14 -30.09
N LEU A 79 7.65 -14.67 -29.28
CA LEU A 79 8.83 -13.98 -29.76
C LEU A 79 9.65 -14.87 -30.71
N THR A 80 9.89 -16.13 -30.34
CA THR A 80 10.61 -17.11 -31.18
C THR A 80 9.90 -17.32 -32.51
N VAL A 81 8.57 -17.43 -32.52
CA VAL A 81 7.77 -17.56 -33.74
C VAL A 81 7.86 -16.28 -34.60
N CYS A 82 7.75 -15.09 -34.01
CA CYS A 82 7.88 -13.83 -34.75
C CYS A 82 9.26 -13.70 -35.41
N VAL A 83 10.33 -13.99 -34.67
CA VAL A 83 11.70 -13.97 -35.21
C VAL A 83 11.86 -15.03 -36.33
N ALA A 84 11.32 -16.22 -36.14
CA ALA A 84 11.35 -17.28 -37.19
C ALA A 84 10.62 -16.85 -38.47
N ILE A 85 9.46 -16.20 -38.35
CA ILE A 85 8.71 -15.63 -39.48
C ILE A 85 9.55 -14.58 -40.21
N MET A 86 10.17 -13.63 -39.47
CA MET A 86 11.01 -12.59 -40.06
C MET A 86 12.22 -13.20 -40.81
N LEU A 87 12.85 -14.22 -40.23
CA LEU A 87 13.96 -14.96 -40.87
C LEU A 87 13.50 -15.74 -42.10
N LEU A 88 12.31 -16.31 -42.07
CA LEU A 88 11.71 -16.99 -43.24
C LEU A 88 11.46 -16.01 -44.39
N LEU A 89 10.88 -14.83 -44.08
CA LEU A 89 10.68 -13.76 -45.08
C LEU A 89 11.99 -13.30 -45.66
N SER A 90 13.04 -13.25 -44.86
CA SER A 90 14.39 -12.89 -45.29
C SER A 90 15.00 -13.98 -46.20
N ALA A 91 14.80 -15.25 -45.86
CA ALA A 91 15.29 -16.37 -46.71
C ALA A 91 14.66 -16.37 -48.10
N TRP A 92 13.41 -15.94 -48.22
CA TRP A 92 12.71 -15.80 -49.50
C TRP A 92 12.90 -14.44 -50.18
N GLY A 93 13.77 -13.58 -49.66
CA GLY A 93 14.09 -12.28 -50.28
C GLY A 93 12.94 -11.27 -50.21
N LEU A 94 11.89 -11.54 -49.42
CA LEU A 94 10.76 -10.60 -49.24
C LEU A 94 11.06 -9.50 -48.22
N PHE A 95 12.07 -9.70 -47.37
CA PHE A 95 12.46 -8.79 -46.32
C PHE A 95 13.92 -9.03 -45.92
N ASP A 96 14.74 -7.99 -45.86
CA ASP A 96 16.11 -8.14 -45.36
C ASP A 96 16.16 -7.87 -43.86
N PHE A 97 16.14 -8.99 -43.06
CA PHE A 97 16.17 -8.94 -41.61
C PHE A 97 17.45 -8.31 -41.06
N ARG A 98 18.59 -8.52 -41.77
CA ARG A 98 19.88 -8.03 -41.33
C ARG A 98 19.98 -6.50 -41.54
N GLU A 99 19.53 -6.01 -42.69
CA GLU A 99 19.46 -4.59 -42.99
C GLU A 99 18.47 -3.88 -42.05
N TRP A 100 17.30 -4.48 -41.85
CA TRP A 100 16.30 -3.95 -40.90
C TRP A 100 16.85 -3.85 -39.48
N LEU A 101 17.61 -4.83 -38.98
CA LEU A 101 18.18 -4.80 -37.64
C LEU A 101 19.25 -3.70 -37.47
N HIS A 102 19.95 -3.32 -38.55
CA HIS A 102 20.94 -2.27 -38.52
C HIS A 102 20.36 -0.90 -38.87
N ASN A 103 19.16 -0.84 -39.38
CA ASN A 103 18.47 0.40 -39.69
C ASN A 103 17.86 1.03 -38.41
N ASP A 104 17.75 2.38 -38.40
CA ASP A 104 17.17 3.16 -37.29
C ASP A 104 15.79 2.65 -36.87
N ALA A 105 14.96 2.22 -37.80
CA ALA A 105 13.62 1.68 -37.50
C ALA A 105 13.67 0.36 -36.71
N GLY A 106 14.57 -0.55 -37.12
CA GLY A 106 14.73 -1.85 -36.46
C GLY A 106 15.32 -1.68 -35.07
N GLN A 107 16.37 -0.88 -34.91
CA GLN A 107 16.98 -0.58 -33.63
C GLN A 107 15.96 0.03 -32.64
N LYS A 108 15.21 1.05 -33.07
CA LYS A 108 14.15 1.67 -32.25
C LYS A 108 13.08 0.65 -31.82
N THR A 109 12.69 -0.23 -32.73
CA THR A 109 11.69 -1.27 -32.42
C THR A 109 12.21 -2.25 -31.36
N VAL A 110 13.45 -2.72 -31.50
CA VAL A 110 14.09 -3.61 -30.53
C VAL A 110 14.25 -2.92 -29.18
N ASP A 111 14.69 -1.66 -29.15
CA ASP A 111 14.84 -0.86 -27.95
C ASP A 111 13.50 -0.71 -27.19
N VAL A 112 12.42 -0.38 -27.91
CA VAL A 112 11.07 -0.26 -27.34
C VAL A 112 10.61 -1.63 -26.79
N LEU A 113 10.82 -2.72 -27.49
CA LEU A 113 10.46 -4.07 -27.02
C LEU A 113 11.23 -4.44 -25.75
N ILE A 114 12.53 -4.14 -25.69
CA ILE A 114 13.35 -4.38 -24.49
C ILE A 114 12.83 -3.55 -23.31
N ARG A 115 12.54 -2.26 -23.51
CA ARG A 115 11.99 -1.39 -22.45
C ARG A 115 10.63 -1.91 -21.97
N ILE A 116 9.72 -2.27 -22.88
CA ILE A 116 8.43 -2.85 -22.53
C ILE A 116 8.62 -4.14 -21.69
N ALA A 117 9.53 -5.02 -22.11
CA ALA A 117 9.84 -6.24 -21.36
C ALA A 117 10.37 -5.94 -19.95
N LEU A 118 11.27 -4.96 -19.81
CA LEU A 118 11.81 -4.53 -18.53
C LEU A 118 10.71 -3.92 -17.64
N ILE A 119 9.85 -3.05 -18.18
CA ILE A 119 8.74 -2.43 -17.45
C ILE A 119 7.79 -3.50 -16.91
N LEU A 120 7.39 -4.45 -17.75
CA LEU A 120 6.53 -5.57 -17.35
C LEU A 120 7.22 -6.45 -16.29
N PHE A 121 8.51 -6.73 -16.44
CA PHE A 121 9.29 -7.52 -15.50
C PHE A 121 9.36 -6.86 -14.12
N PHE A 122 9.73 -5.58 -14.05
CA PHE A 122 9.81 -4.87 -12.78
C PHE A 122 8.43 -4.64 -12.14
N SER A 123 7.41 -4.33 -12.94
CA SER A 123 6.03 -4.21 -12.46
C SER A 123 5.53 -5.52 -11.87
N ALA A 124 5.84 -6.62 -12.53
CA ALA A 124 5.51 -7.95 -12.09
C ALA A 124 6.18 -8.33 -10.77
N ILE A 125 7.48 -8.07 -10.65
CA ILE A 125 8.22 -8.30 -9.40
C ILE A 125 7.64 -7.43 -8.29
N GLY A 126 7.47 -6.13 -8.53
CA GLY A 126 6.90 -5.19 -7.57
C GLY A 126 5.53 -5.66 -7.07
N TRP A 127 4.64 -6.03 -7.99
CA TRP A 127 3.33 -6.57 -7.63
C TRP A 127 3.43 -7.87 -6.83
N THR A 128 4.29 -8.80 -7.25
CA THR A 128 4.44 -10.10 -6.58
C THR A 128 4.95 -9.94 -5.15
N VAL A 129 5.94 -9.06 -4.95
CA VAL A 129 6.48 -8.77 -3.62
C VAL A 129 5.41 -8.14 -2.72
N LEU A 130 4.74 -7.06 -3.18
CA LEU A 130 3.72 -6.37 -2.41
C LEU A 130 2.52 -7.27 -2.08
N ALA A 131 2.02 -8.00 -3.07
CA ALA A 131 0.92 -8.92 -2.85
C ALA A 131 1.29 -10.06 -1.91
N SER A 132 2.52 -10.61 -2.02
CA SER A 132 3.03 -11.65 -1.11
C SER A 132 3.13 -11.16 0.34
N LEU A 133 3.59 -9.92 0.56
CA LEU A 133 3.65 -9.31 1.89
C LEU A 133 2.26 -9.19 2.52
N ILE A 134 1.26 -8.77 1.75
CA ILE A 134 -0.13 -8.64 2.22
C ILE A 134 -0.74 -10.02 2.48
N GLU A 135 -0.57 -10.96 1.56
CA GLU A 135 -1.12 -12.31 1.67
C GLU A 135 -0.50 -13.12 2.80
N ASN A 136 0.78 -12.91 3.06
CA ASN A 136 1.47 -13.54 4.19
C ASN A 136 0.87 -13.09 5.55
N ARG A 137 0.35 -11.87 5.61
CA ARG A 137 -0.40 -11.39 6.78
C ARG A 137 -1.81 -11.99 6.88
N LEU A 138 -2.39 -12.39 5.74
CA LEU A 138 -3.71 -13.02 5.67
C LEU A 138 -3.66 -14.52 5.97
N ALA A 139 -2.55 -15.20 5.64
CA ALA A 139 -2.35 -16.64 5.72
C ALA A 139 -1.64 -17.11 7.00
N SER A 140 -1.73 -16.39 8.09
CA SER A 140 -0.91 -16.54 9.32
C SER A 140 -1.01 -17.85 10.09
N ASP A 141 -1.69 -18.88 9.56
CA ASP A 141 -1.87 -20.17 10.23
C ASP A 141 -0.62 -21.08 10.19
N ILE A 142 0.39 -20.74 9.36
CA ILE A 142 1.55 -21.62 9.12
C ILE A 142 2.59 -21.57 10.27
N HIS A 143 2.55 -20.56 11.13
CA HIS A 143 3.54 -20.34 12.20
C HIS A 143 2.91 -20.22 13.61
N GLY A 144 1.71 -20.76 13.86
CA GLY A 144 1.06 -20.68 15.16
C GLY A 144 0.63 -19.26 15.57
N ARG A 145 0.56 -18.32 14.61
CA ARG A 145 0.02 -16.98 14.85
C ARG A 145 -1.51 -17.01 14.75
N PRO A 146 -2.23 -16.31 15.62
CA PRO A 146 -3.68 -16.23 15.54
C PRO A 146 -4.11 -15.64 14.19
N LEU A 147 -5.14 -16.26 13.59
CA LEU A 147 -5.74 -15.79 12.34
C LEU A 147 -6.16 -14.31 12.48
N PRO A 148 -5.94 -13.48 11.47
CA PRO A 148 -6.40 -12.11 11.51
C PRO A 148 -7.92 -12.07 11.63
N SER A 149 -8.43 -11.11 12.39
CA SER A 149 -9.87 -10.91 12.55
C SER A 149 -10.55 -10.72 11.19
N ALA A 150 -11.84 -11.06 11.07
CA ALA A 150 -12.60 -10.87 9.84
C ALA A 150 -12.48 -9.44 9.29
N ARG A 151 -12.49 -8.43 10.18
CA ARG A 151 -12.26 -7.03 9.84
C ARG A 151 -10.89 -6.78 9.21
N ALA A 152 -9.83 -7.33 9.81
CA ALA A 152 -8.47 -7.18 9.29
C ALA A 152 -8.32 -7.83 7.91
N ARG A 153 -8.94 -9.01 7.71
CA ARG A 153 -8.95 -9.70 6.41
C ARG A 153 -9.61 -8.85 5.32
N THR A 154 -10.78 -8.27 5.60
CA THR A 154 -11.49 -7.40 4.64
C THR A 154 -10.65 -6.18 4.29
N LEU A 155 -10.09 -5.49 5.29
CA LEU A 155 -9.26 -4.30 5.07
C LEU A 155 -8.02 -4.60 4.24
N LEU A 156 -7.29 -5.69 4.55
CA LEU A 156 -6.11 -6.10 3.78
C LEU A 156 -6.46 -6.46 2.33
N THR A 157 -7.61 -7.10 2.11
CA THR A 157 -8.09 -7.44 0.75
C THR A 157 -8.43 -6.17 -0.04
N LEU A 158 -9.14 -5.21 0.57
CA LEU A 158 -9.44 -3.92 -0.06
C LEU A 158 -8.18 -3.15 -0.39
N PHE A 159 -7.22 -3.09 0.54
CA PHE A 159 -5.93 -2.43 0.33
C PHE A 159 -5.14 -3.07 -0.81
N ARG A 160 -5.08 -4.42 -0.86
CA ARG A 160 -4.44 -5.15 -1.95
C ARG A 160 -5.07 -4.82 -3.31
N ASN A 161 -6.41 -4.80 -3.38
CA ASN A 161 -7.11 -4.50 -4.63
C ASN A 161 -6.89 -3.05 -5.08
N ALA A 162 -6.92 -2.09 -4.15
CA ALA A 162 -6.59 -0.69 -4.45
C ALA A 162 -5.16 -0.54 -4.99
N LEU A 163 -4.19 -1.23 -4.36
CA LEU A 163 -2.80 -1.23 -4.79
C LEU A 163 -2.63 -1.86 -6.19
N ALA A 164 -3.40 -2.93 -6.48
CA ALA A 164 -3.41 -3.56 -7.80
C ALA A 164 -3.88 -2.58 -8.88
N VAL A 165 -4.93 -1.81 -8.61
CA VAL A 165 -5.45 -0.80 -9.54
C VAL A 165 -4.40 0.28 -9.79
N VAL A 166 -3.76 0.80 -8.73
CA VAL A 166 -2.74 1.85 -8.86
C VAL A 166 -1.54 1.34 -9.69
N ILE A 167 -0.97 0.18 -9.33
CA ILE A 167 0.19 -0.37 -10.03
C ILE A 167 -0.15 -0.69 -11.49
N SER A 168 -1.31 -1.30 -11.77
CA SER A 168 -1.71 -1.61 -13.13
C SER A 168 -1.92 -0.34 -13.97
N THR A 169 -2.54 0.70 -13.40
CA THR A 169 -2.73 1.97 -14.10
C THR A 169 -1.40 2.63 -14.44
N ILE A 170 -0.47 2.71 -13.48
CA ILE A 170 0.87 3.27 -13.72
C ILE A 170 1.62 2.46 -14.78
N THR A 171 1.58 1.13 -14.70
CA THR A 171 2.23 0.24 -15.67
C THR A 171 1.68 0.47 -17.07
N VAL A 172 0.35 0.52 -17.23
CA VAL A 172 -0.30 0.79 -18.52
C VAL A 172 0.10 2.15 -19.06
N MET A 173 0.13 3.19 -18.24
CA MET A 173 0.54 4.53 -18.67
C MET A 173 1.98 4.55 -19.15
N ILE A 174 2.92 3.89 -18.46
CA ILE A 174 4.31 3.82 -18.87
C ILE A 174 4.44 3.06 -20.21
N LEU A 175 3.71 1.94 -20.36
CA LEU A 175 3.68 1.18 -21.62
C LEU A 175 3.15 2.00 -22.80
N LEU A 176 2.08 2.78 -22.58
CA LEU A 176 1.53 3.69 -23.60
C LEU A 176 2.54 4.76 -24.00
N SER A 177 3.28 5.29 -23.02
CA SER A 177 4.34 6.27 -23.28
C SER A 177 5.48 5.70 -24.12
N GLU A 178 5.89 4.45 -23.86
CA GLU A 178 6.94 3.78 -24.66
C GLU A 178 6.52 3.52 -26.10
N ILE A 179 5.23 3.30 -26.36
CA ILE A 179 4.69 3.14 -27.71
C ILE A 179 4.52 4.50 -28.44
N GLY A 180 4.80 5.61 -27.74
CA GLY A 180 4.71 6.96 -28.29
C GLY A 180 3.36 7.63 -28.13
N VAL A 181 2.45 7.07 -27.32
CA VAL A 181 1.18 7.71 -26.98
C VAL A 181 1.43 8.86 -26.02
N ASN A 182 0.88 10.04 -26.31
CA ASN A 182 0.94 11.17 -25.39
C ASN A 182 0.10 10.90 -24.14
N ILE A 183 0.78 10.66 -23.01
CA ILE A 183 0.14 10.38 -21.72
C ILE A 183 -0.23 11.64 -20.92
N ALA A 184 0.11 12.84 -21.39
CA ALA A 184 -0.16 14.08 -20.66
C ALA A 184 -1.66 14.27 -20.31
N PRO A 185 -2.64 14.00 -21.21
CA PRO A 185 -4.05 14.07 -20.87
C PRO A 185 -4.48 13.03 -19.82
N LEU A 186 -3.88 11.83 -19.87
CA LEU A 186 -4.15 10.76 -18.90
C LEU A 186 -3.61 11.13 -17.51
N LEU A 187 -2.41 11.71 -17.45
CA LEU A 187 -1.81 12.23 -16.23
C LEU A 187 -2.65 13.37 -15.63
N ALA A 188 -3.13 14.29 -16.47
CA ALA A 188 -4.01 15.37 -16.01
C ALA A 188 -5.32 14.82 -15.42
N GLY A 189 -5.96 13.86 -16.08
CA GLY A 189 -7.15 13.18 -15.59
C GLY A 189 -6.90 12.40 -14.30
N ALA A 190 -5.82 11.65 -14.21
CA ALA A 190 -5.41 10.93 -13.00
C ALA A 190 -5.11 11.90 -11.85
N GLY A 191 -4.48 13.05 -12.15
CA GLY A 191 -4.23 14.12 -11.17
C GLY A 191 -5.53 14.71 -10.61
N ALA A 192 -6.51 15.00 -11.48
CA ALA A 192 -7.83 15.48 -11.06
C ALA A 192 -8.56 14.46 -10.16
N LEU A 193 -8.53 13.17 -10.52
CA LEU A 193 -9.05 12.09 -9.68
C LEU A 193 -8.31 12.00 -8.34
N GLY A 194 -6.97 12.15 -8.36
CA GLY A 194 -6.15 12.18 -7.15
C GLY A 194 -6.53 13.31 -6.21
N LEU A 195 -6.79 14.51 -6.73
CA LEU A 195 -7.28 15.65 -5.96
C LEU A 195 -8.67 15.37 -5.35
N ALA A 196 -9.59 14.80 -6.12
CA ALA A 196 -10.91 14.45 -5.62
C ALA A 196 -10.85 13.43 -4.46
N ILE A 197 -10.00 12.40 -4.60
CA ILE A 197 -9.74 11.42 -3.53
C ILE A 197 -9.10 12.10 -2.32
N SER A 198 -8.15 13.01 -2.53
CA SER A 198 -7.46 13.75 -1.47
C SER A 198 -8.44 14.60 -0.66
N PHE A 199 -9.34 15.33 -1.32
CA PHE A 199 -10.40 16.08 -0.63
C PHE A 199 -11.34 15.16 0.15
N GLY A 200 -11.73 14.01 -0.44
CA GLY A 200 -12.54 13.01 0.25
C GLY A 200 -11.86 12.39 1.49
N ALA A 201 -10.53 12.28 1.48
CA ALA A 201 -9.73 11.71 2.56
C ALA A 201 -9.18 12.76 3.55
N GLN A 202 -9.40 14.04 3.33
CA GLN A 202 -8.81 15.16 4.10
C GLN A 202 -9.04 15.02 5.61
N THR A 203 -10.26 14.69 6.02
CA THR A 203 -10.60 14.51 7.44
C THR A 203 -9.83 13.34 8.06
N LEU A 204 -9.68 12.23 7.33
CA LEU A 204 -8.92 11.08 7.80
C LEU A 204 -7.44 11.43 8.02
N VAL A 205 -6.85 12.17 7.10
CA VAL A 205 -5.45 12.63 7.21
C VAL A 205 -5.30 13.56 8.41
N LYS A 206 -6.24 14.51 8.58
CA LYS A 206 -6.28 15.41 9.72
C LYS A 206 -6.40 14.65 11.04
N ASP A 207 -7.29 13.65 11.14
CA ASP A 207 -7.42 12.78 12.33
C ASP A 207 -6.09 12.14 12.71
N ILE A 208 -5.42 11.52 11.73
CA ILE A 208 -4.16 10.81 11.97
C ILE A 208 -3.07 11.77 12.46
N ILE A 209 -2.90 12.91 11.77
CA ILE A 209 -1.87 13.89 12.12
C ILE A 209 -2.14 14.46 13.52
N THR A 210 -3.36 14.90 13.79
CA THR A 210 -3.72 15.46 15.11
C THR A 210 -3.53 14.41 16.21
N GLY A 211 -3.95 13.15 15.99
CA GLY A 211 -3.77 12.09 16.96
C GLY A 211 -2.30 11.77 17.25
N ILE A 212 -1.45 11.80 16.24
CA ILE A 212 0.00 11.63 16.42
C ILE A 212 0.58 12.75 17.28
N PHE A 213 0.23 14.02 17.00
CA PHE A 213 0.75 15.14 17.78
C PHE A 213 0.26 15.13 19.24
N ILE A 214 -1.02 14.85 19.50
CA ILE A 214 -1.55 14.74 20.87
C ILE A 214 -0.81 13.64 21.66
N GLN A 215 -0.49 12.50 21.00
CA GLN A 215 0.28 11.44 21.64
C GLN A 215 1.76 11.80 21.83
N PHE A 216 2.36 12.44 20.84
CA PHE A 216 3.76 12.87 20.89
C PHE A 216 4.00 13.92 21.98
N GLU A 217 3.10 14.90 22.11
CA GLU A 217 3.13 15.93 23.15
C GLU A 217 2.68 15.39 24.52
N ASN A 218 2.30 14.12 24.56
CA ASN A 218 1.79 13.50 25.79
C ASN A 218 0.59 14.27 26.38
N GLY A 219 -0.25 14.88 25.53
CA GLY A 219 -1.38 15.71 25.95
C GLY A 219 -2.49 14.92 26.65
N MET A 220 -2.68 13.65 26.30
CA MET A 220 -3.74 12.78 26.81
C MET A 220 -3.28 11.32 26.82
N ASN A 221 -3.66 10.58 27.84
CA ASN A 221 -3.38 9.12 27.96
C ASN A 221 -4.65 8.34 28.33
N THR A 222 -4.60 7.05 28.14
CA THR A 222 -5.63 6.13 28.64
C THR A 222 -5.65 6.19 30.16
N GLY A 223 -6.83 6.37 30.73
CA GLY A 223 -7.06 6.54 32.17
C GLY A 223 -7.19 8.01 32.61
N ASP A 224 -6.81 8.98 31.76
CA ASP A 224 -6.95 10.40 32.09
C ASP A 224 -8.42 10.82 32.12
N LEU A 225 -8.79 11.64 33.10
CA LEU A 225 -10.07 12.35 33.11
C LEU A 225 -9.92 13.61 32.25
N VAL A 226 -10.76 13.71 31.22
CA VAL A 226 -10.68 14.79 30.24
C VAL A 226 -12.04 15.41 29.97
N THR A 227 -12.04 16.67 29.61
CA THR A 227 -13.21 17.36 29.02
C THR A 227 -12.89 17.73 27.59
N ILE A 228 -13.72 17.26 26.67
CA ILE A 228 -13.62 17.53 25.22
C ILE A 228 -14.95 18.16 24.77
N GLY A 229 -14.95 19.47 24.53
CA GLY A 229 -16.19 20.21 24.30
C GLY A 229 -17.17 20.06 25.49
N PRO A 230 -18.40 19.59 25.28
CA PRO A 230 -19.38 19.40 26.36
C PRO A 230 -19.23 18.06 27.11
N LEU A 231 -18.30 17.20 26.71
CA LEU A 231 -18.17 15.84 27.20
C LEU A 231 -17.03 15.74 28.21
N THR A 232 -17.36 15.39 29.44
CA THR A 232 -16.37 15.06 30.49
C THR A 232 -16.42 13.56 30.74
N GLY A 233 -15.25 12.92 30.81
CA GLY A 233 -15.18 11.50 31.08
C GLY A 233 -13.76 10.96 31.06
N THR A 234 -13.62 9.67 31.32
CA THR A 234 -12.33 8.98 31.37
C THR A 234 -11.96 8.43 30.00
N VAL A 235 -10.73 8.63 29.57
CA VAL A 235 -10.18 8.07 28.34
C VAL A 235 -10.00 6.56 28.49
N GLU A 236 -10.79 5.76 27.79
CA GLU A 236 -10.67 4.30 27.83
C GLU A 236 -9.78 3.75 26.73
N ARG A 237 -9.83 4.38 25.57
CA ARG A 237 -9.08 3.89 24.41
C ARG A 237 -8.62 5.03 23.51
N MET A 238 -7.37 4.94 23.11
CA MET A 238 -6.83 5.79 22.06
C MET A 238 -6.56 4.96 20.81
N SER A 239 -7.02 5.45 19.67
CA SER A 239 -6.78 4.84 18.38
C SER A 239 -6.06 5.84 17.46
N ILE A 240 -5.59 5.37 16.29
CA ILE A 240 -4.84 6.21 15.35
C ILE A 240 -5.64 7.43 14.87
N ARG A 241 -6.98 7.37 14.83
CA ARG A 241 -7.85 8.43 14.31
C ARG A 241 -8.91 8.96 15.28
N SER A 242 -9.03 8.38 16.48
CA SER A 242 -10.08 8.77 17.45
C SER A 242 -9.71 8.40 18.86
N VAL A 243 -10.30 9.09 19.82
CA VAL A 243 -10.27 8.77 21.24
C VAL A 243 -11.65 8.26 21.67
N GLY A 244 -11.66 7.25 22.53
CA GLY A 244 -12.84 6.72 23.19
C GLY A 244 -12.89 7.21 24.63
N VAL A 245 -13.94 7.94 24.98
CA VAL A 245 -14.16 8.53 26.29
C VAL A 245 -15.45 7.97 26.91
N ARG A 246 -15.37 7.52 28.15
CA ARG A 246 -16.53 7.07 28.91
C ARG A 246 -16.94 8.12 29.93
N GLN A 247 -18.20 8.52 29.88
CA GLN A 247 -18.80 9.37 30.88
C GLN A 247 -19.20 8.58 32.13
N ASP A 248 -19.40 9.26 33.25
CA ASP A 248 -19.87 8.67 34.52
C ASP A 248 -21.25 8.04 34.41
N THR A 249 -22.07 8.50 33.46
CA THR A 249 -23.35 7.88 33.08
C THR A 249 -23.21 6.51 32.39
N GLY A 250 -21.98 6.08 32.07
CA GLY A 250 -21.69 4.86 31.33
C GLY A 250 -21.71 5.03 29.82
N ALA A 251 -22.06 6.20 29.29
CA ALA A 251 -22.05 6.45 27.86
C ALA A 251 -20.63 6.45 27.31
N TYR A 252 -20.41 5.71 26.18
CA TYR A 252 -19.11 5.63 25.51
C TYR A 252 -19.11 6.44 24.21
N HIS A 253 -18.28 7.46 24.15
CA HIS A 253 -18.16 8.35 23.02
C HIS A 253 -16.90 8.08 22.23
N ILE A 254 -17.03 7.97 20.91
CA ILE A 254 -15.89 7.86 19.97
C ILE A 254 -15.74 9.21 19.27
N ILE A 255 -14.69 9.94 19.59
CA ILE A 255 -14.45 11.32 19.14
C ILE A 255 -13.29 11.29 18.15
N PRO A 256 -13.49 11.67 16.85
CA PRO A 256 -12.40 11.82 15.90
C PRO A 256 -11.43 12.93 16.35
N TRP A 257 -10.13 12.71 16.17
CA TRP A 257 -9.11 13.69 16.58
C TRP A 257 -9.29 15.05 15.89
N SER A 258 -9.71 15.08 14.62
CA SER A 258 -9.93 16.31 13.86
C SER A 258 -11.07 17.17 14.39
N SER A 259 -11.97 16.60 15.19
CA SER A 259 -13.08 17.34 15.83
C SER A 259 -12.68 17.97 17.16
N ILE A 260 -11.54 17.62 17.71
CA ILE A 260 -11.02 18.16 18.96
C ILE A 260 -10.24 19.44 18.65
N THR A 261 -10.79 20.59 19.03
CA THR A 261 -10.11 21.89 18.91
C THR A 261 -9.35 22.25 20.17
N THR A 262 -9.95 21.95 21.33
CA THR A 262 -9.39 22.13 22.65
C THR A 262 -9.85 21.01 23.56
N PHE A 263 -9.06 20.65 24.53
CA PHE A 263 -9.43 19.74 25.59
C PHE A 263 -8.79 20.17 26.93
N ALA A 264 -9.46 19.86 28.02
CA ALA A 264 -8.89 19.99 29.36
C ALA A 264 -8.55 18.59 29.87
N ASN A 265 -7.36 18.44 30.46
CA ASN A 265 -6.91 17.21 31.10
C ASN A 265 -6.72 17.49 32.58
N PHE A 266 -7.50 16.82 33.42
CA PHE A 266 -7.52 17.05 34.88
C PHE A 266 -6.46 16.27 35.64
N VAL A 267 -5.78 15.35 34.99
CA VAL A 267 -4.76 14.49 35.61
C VAL A 267 -3.36 15.09 35.41
N ARG A 268 -3.25 16.09 34.54
CA ARG A 268 -1.96 16.69 34.20
C ARG A 268 -1.71 18.00 34.92
N GLY A 269 -0.60 18.04 35.59
CA GLY A 269 -0.18 19.21 36.36
C GLY A 269 -0.89 19.31 37.71
N ILE A 270 -1.18 20.53 38.11
CA ILE A 270 -1.80 20.84 39.41
C ILE A 270 -3.32 20.81 39.21
N GLY A 271 -4.01 19.92 39.93
CA GLY A 271 -5.47 19.93 40.07
C GLY A 271 -5.90 20.88 41.20
N SER A 272 -7.06 21.51 41.05
CA SER A 272 -7.73 22.17 42.16
C SER A 272 -9.05 21.48 42.47
N VAL A 273 -9.34 21.32 43.77
CA VAL A 273 -10.59 20.76 44.24
C VAL A 273 -11.33 21.85 45.02
N VAL A 274 -12.56 22.11 44.59
CA VAL A 274 -13.48 23.01 45.35
C VAL A 274 -14.57 22.09 45.87
N ALA A 275 -14.67 22.01 47.23
CA ALA A 275 -15.70 21.25 47.89
C ALA A 275 -16.76 22.22 48.42
N ASN A 276 -18.02 21.97 48.09
CA ASN A 276 -19.15 22.72 48.61
C ASN A 276 -19.83 21.88 49.71
N TYR A 277 -20.08 22.45 50.86
CA TYR A 277 -20.75 21.83 51.98
C TYR A 277 -22.06 22.55 52.26
N ASP A 278 -23.14 21.84 52.35
CA ASP A 278 -24.43 22.39 52.71
C ASP A 278 -24.51 22.52 54.24
N VAL A 279 -24.85 23.73 54.68
CA VAL A 279 -25.00 24.07 56.10
C VAL A 279 -26.45 24.45 56.40
N ASP A 280 -26.96 24.05 57.53
CA ASP A 280 -28.34 24.43 57.95
C ASP A 280 -28.48 25.94 57.93
N ARG A 281 -29.64 26.43 57.50
CA ARG A 281 -29.94 27.85 57.35
C ARG A 281 -29.89 28.62 58.68
N HIS A 282 -30.04 27.91 59.80
CA HIS A 282 -30.04 28.50 61.15
C HIS A 282 -28.69 28.38 61.86
N GLU A 283 -27.68 27.75 61.23
CA GLU A 283 -26.36 27.56 61.83
C GLU A 283 -25.55 28.83 61.75
N ASP A 284 -24.68 29.03 62.71
CA ASP A 284 -23.75 30.14 62.75
C ASP A 284 -22.60 29.90 61.71
N LEU A 285 -22.55 30.76 60.74
CA LEU A 285 -21.60 30.66 59.62
C LEU A 285 -20.13 30.76 60.07
N ASP A 286 -19.88 31.53 61.14
CA ASP A 286 -18.53 31.65 61.70
C ASP A 286 -18.08 30.34 62.33
N LYS A 287 -19.00 29.63 63.05
CA LYS A 287 -18.74 28.31 63.63
C LYS A 287 -18.54 27.29 62.55
N ALA A 288 -19.39 27.28 61.51
CA ALA A 288 -19.26 26.38 60.39
C ALA A 288 -17.92 26.55 59.65
N SER A 289 -17.53 27.80 59.43
CA SER A 289 -16.21 28.15 58.81
C SER A 289 -15.03 27.69 59.66
N GLN A 290 -15.13 27.87 61.01
CA GLN A 290 -14.09 27.39 61.93
C GLN A 290 -14.00 25.86 61.95
N ALA A 291 -15.13 25.17 61.96
CA ALA A 291 -15.16 23.72 61.93
C ALA A 291 -14.55 23.17 60.61
N LEU A 292 -14.85 23.79 59.45
CA LEU A 292 -14.24 23.43 58.18
C LEU A 292 -12.72 23.66 58.18
N LYS A 293 -12.27 24.77 58.73
CA LYS A 293 -10.82 25.06 58.85
C LYS A 293 -10.13 24.05 59.76
N ALA A 294 -10.72 23.68 60.92
CA ALA A 294 -10.17 22.65 61.78
C ALA A 294 -10.08 21.30 61.10
N ALA A 295 -11.11 20.92 60.34
CA ALA A 295 -11.10 19.67 59.59
C ALA A 295 -10.01 19.64 58.50
N VAL A 296 -9.77 20.80 57.84
CA VAL A 296 -8.69 20.92 56.86
C VAL A 296 -7.32 20.86 57.53
N ASP A 297 -7.17 21.49 58.70
CA ASP A 297 -5.92 21.42 59.46
C ASP A 297 -5.59 20.01 59.93
N ASP A 298 -6.61 19.24 60.37
CA ASP A 298 -6.49 17.83 60.71
C ASP A 298 -6.08 16.99 59.48
N LEU A 299 -6.62 17.29 58.35
CA LEU A 299 -6.27 16.63 57.07
C LEU A 299 -4.81 16.92 56.66
N LEU A 300 -4.38 18.19 56.81
CA LEU A 300 -3.02 18.60 56.53
C LEU A 300 -2.00 18.10 57.56
N ALA A 301 -2.42 17.68 58.75
CA ALA A 301 -1.56 17.07 59.75
C ALA A 301 -1.13 15.62 59.32
N GLN A 302 -1.84 14.99 58.38
CA GLN A 302 -1.47 13.71 57.82
C GLN A 302 -0.35 13.87 56.78
N GLU A 303 0.81 13.31 57.05
CA GLU A 303 2.04 13.48 56.25
C GLU A 303 1.85 13.00 54.79
N GLU A 304 1.04 11.95 54.58
CA GLU A 304 0.72 11.41 53.25
C GLU A 304 -0.08 12.40 52.39
N ILE A 305 -1.00 13.15 53.00
CA ILE A 305 -1.88 14.09 52.30
C ILE A 305 -1.17 15.43 52.08
N ARG A 306 -0.41 15.88 53.09
CA ARG A 306 0.34 17.14 53.01
C ARG A 306 1.30 17.19 51.82
N GLY A 307 1.94 16.05 51.51
CA GLY A 307 2.84 15.92 50.37
C GLY A 307 2.15 16.06 49.00
N LEU A 308 0.85 15.88 48.93
CA LEU A 308 0.04 15.96 47.69
C LEU A 308 -0.57 17.37 47.49
N ILE A 309 -0.67 18.17 48.54
CA ILE A 309 -1.34 19.48 48.49
C ILE A 309 -0.28 20.58 48.26
N ILE A 310 -0.49 21.37 47.19
CA ILE A 310 0.34 22.51 46.84
C ILE A 310 -0.42 23.79 47.22
N GLY A 311 0.17 24.57 48.12
CA GLY A 311 -0.45 25.80 48.64
C GLY A 311 -1.26 25.59 49.91
N GLU A 312 -1.93 26.62 50.35
CA GLU A 312 -2.81 26.59 51.54
C GLU A 312 -4.27 26.56 51.10
N PRO A 313 -5.08 25.64 51.67
CA PRO A 313 -6.52 25.66 51.44
C PRO A 313 -7.14 26.99 51.88
N SER A 314 -7.96 27.54 51.06
CA SER A 314 -8.61 28.85 51.37
C SER A 314 -10.13 28.70 51.36
N PHE A 315 -10.78 29.40 52.30
CA PHE A 315 -12.22 29.50 52.33
C PHE A 315 -12.69 30.48 51.25
N ALA A 316 -13.43 29.94 50.24
CA ALA A 316 -13.86 30.70 49.07
C ALA A 316 -15.09 31.62 49.32
N GLY A 317 -15.81 31.40 50.41
CA GLY A 317 -17.01 32.15 50.73
C GLY A 317 -18.30 31.35 50.66
N LEU A 318 -19.42 32.00 50.81
CA LEU A 318 -20.76 31.43 50.70
C LEU A 318 -21.19 31.49 49.24
N VAL A 319 -21.67 30.33 48.76
CA VAL A 319 -22.34 30.19 47.47
C VAL A 319 -23.83 30.04 47.76
N GLY A 320 -24.60 31.10 47.53
CA GLY A 320 -26.02 31.12 47.75
C GLY A 320 -26.84 30.85 46.54
#